data_fe3736250674072c1c63555c07c6e7d4
#
_entry.id   fe3736250674072c1c63555c07c6e7d4
#
_cell.length_a   1.000
_cell.length_b   1.000
_cell.length_c   1.000
_cell.angle_alpha   90.00
_cell.angle_beta   90.00
_cell.angle_gamma   90.00
#
_symmetry.space_group_name_H-M   'P 1'
#
loop_
_entity.id
_entity.type
_entity.pdbx_description
1 polymer ?
#
loop_
_entity_poly.entity_id
_entity_poly.type
_entity_poly.pdbx_seq_one_letter_code
_entity_poly.pdbx_strand_id
1 'polypeptide(L)'
;MLVTGDLIQDDTPEAYERFRELMLPLDLRVHCIPGNHDIRDLMRPVCCRPPFSYCAWEEIGDWLIVGIDSCAEEDAGGRVTIDELERLAEIVSSSPAKHVMVCLHHPPVPMGSKWLDTVGLRNGDEFLERLHTLERVRLAAFGHVHQEYDAEHKGIRIIGTPSTCRQFQRGSDDFAVDENPPAYRRLELLADGSIHTELVWVSE
;
A
#
# COMPACT_ATOMS: atom_id res chain seq x y z
N MET A 1 -11.81 -3.36 0.21
CA MET A 1 -10.79 -3.23 -0.84
C MET A 1 -9.68 -2.33 -0.33
N LEU A 2 -8.42 -2.60 -0.68
CA LEU A 2 -7.27 -1.73 -0.39
C LEU A 2 -6.76 -1.12 -1.69
N VAL A 3 -6.55 0.19 -1.72
CA VAL A 3 -5.95 0.92 -2.84
C VAL A 3 -4.67 1.57 -2.33
N THR A 4 -3.55 1.07 -2.82
CA THR A 4 -2.23 1.33 -2.26
C THR A 4 -1.51 2.51 -2.93
N GLY A 5 -2.24 3.57 -3.26
CA GLY A 5 -1.73 4.85 -3.76
C GLY A 5 -1.73 4.99 -5.28
N ASP A 6 -1.37 6.18 -5.73
CA ASP A 6 -1.36 6.60 -7.13
C ASP A 6 -2.74 6.44 -7.80
N LEU A 7 -3.75 7.03 -7.14
CA LEU A 7 -5.15 6.94 -7.59
C LEU A 7 -5.38 7.74 -8.87
N ILE A 8 -4.59 8.79 -9.08
CA ILE A 8 -4.72 9.74 -10.19
C ILE A 8 -3.37 10.02 -10.86
N GLN A 9 -3.44 10.60 -12.06
CA GLN A 9 -2.30 11.18 -12.79
C GLN A 9 -2.56 12.66 -13.14
N ASP A 10 -3.78 13.13 -12.94
CA ASP A 10 -4.19 14.52 -13.18
C ASP A 10 -4.28 15.22 -11.82
N ASP A 11 -3.60 16.32 -11.64
CA ASP A 11 -3.56 17.09 -10.38
C ASP A 11 -4.87 17.88 -10.15
N THR A 12 -6.04 17.19 -10.25
CA THR A 12 -7.36 17.81 -10.15
C THR A 12 -8.29 17.12 -9.17
N PRO A 13 -9.16 17.83 -8.46
CA PRO A 13 -10.20 17.23 -7.62
C PRO A 13 -11.12 16.30 -8.38
N GLU A 14 -11.42 16.64 -9.65
CA GLU A 14 -12.30 15.87 -10.54
C GLU A 14 -11.74 14.48 -10.84
N ALA A 15 -10.42 14.30 -10.82
CA ALA A 15 -9.80 13.00 -11.00
C ALA A 15 -10.15 12.06 -9.84
N TYR A 16 -10.14 12.55 -8.59
CA TYR A 16 -10.55 11.76 -7.42
C TYR A 16 -12.06 11.47 -7.42
N GLU A 17 -12.90 12.41 -7.88
CA GLU A 17 -14.33 12.12 -8.02
C GLU A 17 -14.58 11.04 -9.07
N ARG A 18 -13.86 11.06 -10.22
CA ARG A 18 -13.93 9.98 -11.22
C ARG A 18 -13.49 8.63 -10.65
N PHE A 19 -12.40 8.61 -9.87
CA PHE A 19 -11.97 7.40 -9.16
C PHE A 19 -13.09 6.88 -8.26
N ARG A 20 -13.70 7.77 -7.46
CA ARG A 20 -14.80 7.42 -6.59
C ARG A 20 -16.00 6.86 -7.36
N GLU A 21 -16.40 7.51 -8.45
CA GLU A 21 -17.51 7.06 -9.29
C GLU A 21 -17.26 5.66 -9.90
N LEU A 22 -16.03 5.35 -10.27
CA LEU A 22 -15.65 4.03 -10.79
C LEU A 22 -15.70 2.94 -9.70
N MET A 23 -15.38 3.28 -8.46
CA MET A 23 -15.32 2.30 -7.35
C MET A 23 -16.68 2.07 -6.67
N LEU A 24 -17.56 3.07 -6.62
CA LEU A 24 -18.87 2.98 -5.95
C LEU A 24 -19.73 1.79 -6.40
N PRO A 25 -19.81 1.43 -7.72
CA PRO A 25 -20.60 0.30 -8.18
C PRO A 25 -20.15 -1.06 -7.65
N LEU A 26 -18.94 -1.17 -7.10
CA LEU A 26 -18.43 -2.42 -6.53
C LEU A 26 -19.08 -2.76 -5.18
N ASP A 27 -19.78 -1.80 -4.56
CA ASP A 27 -20.45 -1.94 -3.25
C ASP A 27 -19.51 -2.48 -2.13
N LEU A 28 -18.28 -1.95 -2.11
CA LEU A 28 -17.24 -2.35 -1.17
C LEU A 28 -16.78 -1.15 -0.32
N ARG A 29 -16.35 -1.43 0.92
CA ARG A 29 -15.52 -0.46 1.65
C ARG A 29 -14.16 -0.35 0.98
N VAL A 30 -13.71 0.88 0.73
CA VAL A 30 -12.47 1.17 0.02
C VAL A 30 -11.52 1.94 0.93
N HIS A 31 -10.43 1.31 1.32
CA HIS A 31 -9.37 1.94 2.10
C HIS A 31 -8.30 2.44 1.15
N CYS A 32 -8.10 3.75 1.12
CA CYS A 32 -7.14 4.44 0.28
C CYS A 32 -5.96 4.94 1.11
N ILE A 33 -4.77 4.80 0.58
CA ILE A 33 -3.57 5.49 1.04
C ILE A 33 -3.02 6.34 -0.12
N PRO A 34 -2.30 7.44 0.14
CA PRO A 34 -1.73 8.24 -0.93
C PRO A 34 -0.49 7.55 -1.51
N GLY A 35 -0.26 7.78 -2.82
CA GLY A 35 1.00 7.53 -3.50
C GLY A 35 1.70 8.85 -3.85
N ASN A 36 2.86 8.76 -4.48
CA ASN A 36 3.65 9.95 -4.83
C ASN A 36 3.04 10.81 -5.96
N HIS A 37 2.10 10.26 -6.73
CA HIS A 37 1.29 11.02 -7.70
C HIS A 37 0.04 11.65 -7.08
N ASP A 38 -0.30 11.30 -5.84
CA ASP A 38 -1.50 11.82 -5.19
C ASP A 38 -1.25 13.17 -4.49
N ILE A 39 -2.19 14.09 -4.65
CA ILE A 39 -2.21 15.36 -3.91
C ILE A 39 -3.10 15.19 -2.69
N ARG A 40 -2.49 15.04 -1.50
CA ARG A 40 -3.17 14.73 -0.23
C ARG A 40 -4.34 15.66 0.07
N ASP A 41 -4.18 16.96 -0.15
CA ASP A 41 -5.21 17.97 0.14
C ASP A 41 -6.43 17.86 -0.79
N LEU A 42 -6.23 17.36 -2.01
CA LEU A 42 -7.32 17.06 -2.93
C LEU A 42 -7.93 15.67 -2.70
N MET A 43 -7.10 14.70 -2.33
CA MET A 43 -7.51 13.33 -2.07
C MET A 43 -8.38 13.19 -0.81
N ARG A 44 -7.98 13.81 0.30
CA ARG A 44 -8.66 13.69 1.60
C ARG A 44 -10.15 14.03 1.56
N PRO A 45 -10.60 15.18 1.02
CA PRO A 45 -12.02 15.53 0.97
C PRO A 45 -12.88 14.51 0.21
N VAL A 46 -12.29 13.79 -0.74
CA VAL A 46 -13.00 12.76 -1.54
C VAL A 46 -12.92 11.40 -0.87
N CYS A 47 -11.72 10.97 -0.47
CA CYS A 47 -11.49 9.63 0.07
C CYS A 47 -11.82 9.48 1.57
N CYS A 48 -12.22 10.54 2.28
CA CYS A 48 -12.77 10.44 3.63
C CYS A 48 -14.31 10.31 3.66
N ARG A 49 -14.98 10.31 2.51
CA ARG A 49 -16.45 10.14 2.43
C ARG A 49 -16.79 8.65 2.28
N PRO A 50 -17.64 8.07 3.16
CA PRO A 50 -18.05 6.68 3.04
C PRO A 50 -18.57 6.32 1.62
N PRO A 51 -18.35 5.11 1.12
CA PRO A 51 -17.67 3.96 1.75
C PRO A 51 -16.14 3.97 1.68
N PHE A 52 -15.54 5.14 1.37
CA PHE A 52 -14.08 5.33 1.29
C PHE A 52 -13.52 5.78 2.64
N SER A 53 -12.24 5.46 2.88
CA SER A 53 -11.47 5.95 4.01
C SER A 53 -10.02 6.24 3.59
N TYR A 54 -9.39 7.22 4.23
CA TYR A 54 -8.04 7.67 3.95
C TYR A 54 -7.11 7.33 5.12
N CYS A 55 -6.02 6.61 4.87
CA CYS A 55 -5.04 6.17 5.87
C CYS A 55 -5.70 5.65 7.16
N ALA A 56 -6.84 4.98 7.00
CA ALA A 56 -7.64 4.46 8.11
C ALA A 56 -7.16 3.10 8.58
N TRP A 57 -7.74 2.66 9.66
CA TRP A 57 -7.60 1.29 10.14
C TRP A 57 -8.97 0.63 10.28
N GLU A 58 -8.97 -0.70 10.21
CA GLU A 58 -10.18 -1.50 10.37
C GLU A 58 -9.84 -2.86 11.00
N GLU A 59 -10.69 -3.31 11.93
CA GLU A 59 -10.65 -4.66 12.46
C GLU A 59 -11.60 -5.58 11.68
N ILE A 60 -11.05 -6.69 11.16
CA ILE A 60 -11.80 -7.72 10.44
C ILE A 60 -11.45 -9.07 11.04
N GLY A 61 -12.35 -9.65 11.82
CA GLY A 61 -12.09 -10.87 12.56
C GLY A 61 -10.91 -10.71 13.52
N ASP A 62 -9.90 -11.56 13.42
CA ASP A 62 -8.69 -11.52 14.24
C ASP A 62 -7.59 -10.59 13.69
N TRP A 63 -7.88 -9.85 12.60
CA TRP A 63 -6.92 -8.98 11.92
C TRP A 63 -7.24 -7.50 12.12
N LEU A 64 -6.20 -6.72 12.33
CA LEU A 64 -6.17 -5.27 12.22
C LEU A 64 -5.46 -4.89 10.92
N ILE A 65 -6.13 -4.12 10.06
CA ILE A 65 -5.56 -3.59 8.82
C ILE A 65 -5.34 -2.10 9.03
N VAL A 66 -4.12 -1.60 8.80
CA VAL A 66 -3.76 -0.20 8.99
C VAL A 66 -3.15 0.36 7.72
N GLY A 67 -3.75 1.41 7.18
CA GLY A 67 -3.16 2.22 6.12
C GLY A 67 -2.30 3.34 6.70
N ILE A 68 -1.11 3.53 6.16
CA ILE A 68 -0.18 4.60 6.56
C ILE A 68 0.23 5.46 5.37
N ASP A 69 0.51 6.73 5.63
CA ASP A 69 1.07 7.66 4.65
C ASP A 69 2.59 7.52 4.61
N SER A 70 3.12 7.10 3.47
CA SER A 70 4.56 7.00 3.24
C SER A 70 5.09 8.05 2.26
N CYS A 71 4.26 9.03 1.85
CA CYS A 71 4.66 10.05 0.90
C CYS A 71 5.51 11.13 1.55
N ALA A 72 6.59 11.52 0.91
CA ALA A 72 7.36 12.70 1.25
C ALA A 72 6.91 13.91 0.41
N GLU A 73 7.15 15.12 0.89
CA GLU A 73 6.83 16.32 0.13
C GLU A 73 7.86 16.51 -1.00
N GLU A 74 7.35 16.83 -2.21
CA GLU A 74 8.19 17.14 -3.39
C GLU A 74 9.23 16.04 -3.74
N ASP A 75 8.95 14.77 -3.37
CA ASP A 75 9.84 13.64 -3.60
C ASP A 75 9.04 12.45 -4.12
N ALA A 76 9.49 11.84 -5.20
CA ALA A 76 8.91 10.59 -5.71
C ALA A 76 9.23 9.37 -4.81
N GLY A 77 10.24 9.48 -3.95
CA GLY A 77 10.53 8.50 -2.90
C GLY A 77 9.73 8.77 -1.64
N GLY A 78 9.57 7.74 -0.82
CA GLY A 78 8.79 7.80 0.39
C GLY A 78 9.60 7.97 1.67
N ARG A 79 8.91 8.40 2.72
CA ARG A 79 9.40 8.38 4.10
C ARG A 79 8.22 8.25 5.06
N VAL A 80 8.24 7.25 5.91
CA VAL A 80 7.30 7.19 7.04
C VAL A 80 7.83 8.08 8.16
N THR A 81 7.05 9.08 8.56
CA THR A 81 7.46 10.03 9.61
C THR A 81 7.43 9.39 11.00
N ILE A 82 8.09 10.02 11.97
CA ILE A 82 8.06 9.57 13.38
C ILE A 82 6.62 9.60 13.90
N ASP A 83 5.87 10.66 13.62
CA ASP A 83 4.46 10.80 14.05
C ASP A 83 3.58 9.66 13.47
N GLU A 84 3.84 9.26 12.22
CA GLU A 84 3.10 8.18 11.59
C GLU A 84 3.48 6.80 12.17
N LEU A 85 4.75 6.60 12.56
CA LEU A 85 5.19 5.39 13.28
C LEU A 85 4.60 5.33 14.70
N GLU A 86 4.47 6.46 15.38
CA GLU A 86 3.83 6.57 16.69
C GLU A 86 2.32 6.29 16.57
N ARG A 87 1.64 6.91 15.60
CA ARG A 87 0.24 6.64 15.29
C ARG A 87 -0.01 5.15 15.03
N LEU A 88 0.82 4.52 14.22
CA LEU A 88 0.74 3.07 13.96
C LEU A 88 0.86 2.27 15.26
N ALA A 89 1.82 2.60 16.11
CA ALA A 89 2.03 1.89 17.37
C ALA A 89 0.85 2.06 18.34
N GLU A 90 0.26 3.25 18.42
CA GLU A 90 -0.92 3.53 19.23
C GLU A 90 -2.13 2.72 18.75
N ILE A 91 -2.39 2.69 17.43
CA ILE A 91 -3.48 1.90 16.84
C ILE A 91 -3.27 0.42 17.15
N VAL A 92 -2.07 -0.11 16.92
CA VAL A 92 -1.74 -1.52 17.19
C VAL A 92 -1.92 -1.84 18.67
N SER A 93 -1.43 -0.98 19.58
CA SER A 93 -1.53 -1.23 21.04
C SER A 93 -2.96 -1.19 21.56
N SER A 94 -3.81 -0.38 20.94
CA SER A 94 -5.22 -0.18 21.34
C SER A 94 -6.15 -1.27 20.81
N SER A 95 -5.73 -2.01 19.78
CA SER A 95 -6.56 -3.04 19.14
C SER A 95 -6.43 -4.40 19.85
N PRO A 96 -7.54 -5.14 20.04
CA PRO A 96 -7.53 -6.52 20.54
C PRO A 96 -7.16 -7.56 19.46
N ALA A 97 -7.00 -7.16 18.19
CA ALA A 97 -6.70 -8.04 17.07
C ALA A 97 -5.41 -8.83 17.33
N LYS A 98 -5.39 -10.09 16.93
CA LYS A 98 -4.24 -10.99 17.12
C LYS A 98 -3.14 -10.79 16.07
N HIS A 99 -3.52 -10.32 14.89
CA HIS A 99 -2.64 -10.16 13.73
C HIS A 99 -2.81 -8.78 13.14
N VAL A 100 -1.74 -8.22 12.59
CA VAL A 100 -1.73 -6.89 11.99
C VAL A 100 -1.19 -6.96 10.57
N MET A 101 -1.89 -6.28 9.66
CA MET A 101 -1.45 -5.96 8.31
C MET A 101 -1.24 -4.45 8.21
N VAL A 102 -0.09 -4.03 7.71
CA VAL A 102 0.22 -2.62 7.43
C VAL A 102 0.27 -2.41 5.93
N CYS A 103 -0.39 -1.36 5.45
CA CYS A 103 -0.40 -0.98 4.03
C CYS A 103 0.28 0.38 3.86
N LEU A 104 1.22 0.48 2.94
CA LEU A 104 1.91 1.70 2.56
C LEU A 104 2.08 1.76 1.03
N HIS A 105 2.46 2.93 0.49
CA HIS A 105 2.67 3.03 -0.95
C HIS A 105 4.07 2.58 -1.36
N HIS A 106 5.11 3.15 -0.74
CA HIS A 106 6.50 2.92 -1.16
C HIS A 106 7.06 1.60 -0.63
N PRO A 107 7.86 0.87 -1.45
CA PRO A 107 8.48 -0.38 -1.03
C PRO A 107 9.47 -0.15 0.12
N PRO A 108 9.36 -0.89 1.24
CA PRO A 108 10.31 -0.78 2.35
C PRO A 108 11.59 -1.59 2.13
N VAL A 109 11.73 -2.22 0.97
CA VAL A 109 12.85 -3.09 0.58
C VAL A 109 13.33 -2.71 -0.82
N PRO A 110 14.62 -2.95 -1.16
CA PRO A 110 15.09 -2.79 -2.53
C PRO A 110 14.39 -3.76 -3.50
N MET A 111 14.08 -3.26 -4.69
CA MET A 111 13.43 -4.02 -5.75
C MET A 111 14.45 -4.62 -6.75
N GLY A 112 15.72 -4.23 -6.65
CA GLY A 112 16.77 -4.67 -7.55
C GLY A 112 16.74 -4.00 -8.93
N SER A 113 16.02 -2.89 -9.07
CA SER A 113 16.00 -1.99 -10.22
C SER A 113 16.60 -0.66 -9.79
N LYS A 114 17.71 -0.21 -10.37
CA LYS A 114 18.43 0.99 -9.87
C LYS A 114 17.54 2.22 -9.81
N TRP A 115 16.80 2.51 -10.89
CA TRP A 115 15.92 3.67 -10.93
C TRP A 115 14.81 3.57 -9.88
N LEU A 116 14.20 2.38 -9.72
CA LEU A 116 13.09 2.14 -8.80
C LEU A 116 13.56 2.20 -7.33
N ASP A 117 14.77 1.71 -7.07
CA ASP A 117 15.38 1.78 -5.73
C ASP A 117 15.72 3.23 -5.30
N THR A 118 15.85 4.17 -6.26
CA THR A 118 16.01 5.60 -5.94
C THR A 118 14.74 6.27 -5.45
N VAL A 119 13.57 5.68 -5.71
CA VAL A 119 12.25 6.20 -5.33
C VAL A 119 11.50 5.30 -4.35
N GLY A 120 12.20 4.37 -3.72
CA GLY A 120 11.67 3.53 -2.63
C GLY A 120 11.51 4.29 -1.31
N LEU A 121 11.20 3.56 -0.24
CA LEU A 121 11.08 4.11 1.11
C LEU A 121 12.47 4.43 1.69
N ARG A 122 12.81 5.71 1.88
CA ARG A 122 14.13 6.16 2.32
C ARG A 122 14.54 5.67 3.69
N ASN A 123 13.58 5.43 4.57
CA ASN A 123 13.81 4.85 5.89
C ASN A 123 13.21 3.45 6.03
N GLY A 124 13.33 2.63 4.97
CA GLY A 124 12.78 1.28 4.92
C GLY A 124 13.29 0.37 6.04
N ASP A 125 14.59 0.39 6.33
CA ASP A 125 15.18 -0.40 7.41
C ASP A 125 14.62 0.00 8.79
N GLU A 126 14.53 1.30 9.08
CA GLU A 126 13.95 1.84 10.32
C GLU A 126 12.48 1.43 10.44
N PHE A 127 11.72 1.54 9.35
CA PHE A 127 10.33 1.13 9.30
C PHE A 127 10.17 -0.38 9.59
N LEU A 128 10.95 -1.23 8.93
CA LEU A 128 10.90 -2.69 9.15
C LEU A 128 11.30 -3.08 10.58
N GLU A 129 12.31 -2.42 11.15
CA GLU A 129 12.68 -2.62 12.56
C GLU A 129 11.51 -2.20 13.48
N ARG A 130 10.85 -1.07 13.19
CA ARG A 130 9.68 -0.64 13.95
C ARG A 130 8.54 -1.65 13.86
N LEU A 131 8.22 -2.17 12.65
CA LEU A 131 7.22 -3.22 12.49
C LEU A 131 7.57 -4.47 13.30
N HIS A 132 8.85 -4.87 13.31
CA HIS A 132 9.29 -6.02 14.08
C HIS A 132 9.07 -5.84 15.59
N THR A 133 9.21 -4.62 16.13
CA THR A 133 8.90 -4.34 17.55
C THR A 133 7.41 -4.45 17.89
N LEU A 134 6.54 -4.40 16.88
CA LEU A 134 5.09 -4.55 17.02
C LEU A 134 4.65 -6.01 16.85
N GLU A 135 5.16 -6.91 17.66
CA GLU A 135 5.10 -8.40 17.67
C GLU A 135 3.93 -9.07 16.90
N ARG A 136 2.78 -8.37 16.70
CA ARG A 136 1.59 -8.88 16.03
C ARG A 136 1.56 -8.61 14.51
N VAL A 137 2.51 -7.83 13.98
CA VAL A 137 2.58 -7.55 12.55
C VAL A 137 3.01 -8.82 11.81
N ARG A 138 2.19 -9.25 10.86
CA ARG A 138 2.39 -10.43 10.03
C ARG A 138 2.61 -10.11 8.57
N LEU A 139 2.09 -8.97 8.11
CA LEU A 139 2.08 -8.58 6.71
C LEU A 139 2.33 -7.09 6.56
N ALA A 140 3.21 -6.72 5.64
CA ALA A 140 3.30 -5.39 5.06
C ALA A 140 3.03 -5.47 3.55
N ALA A 141 2.08 -4.67 3.06
CA ALA A 141 1.71 -4.64 1.65
C ALA A 141 1.97 -3.26 1.05
N PHE A 142 2.52 -3.22 -0.17
CA PHE A 142 2.86 -1.96 -0.83
C PHE A 142 2.49 -1.94 -2.32
N GLY A 143 2.36 -0.74 -2.87
CA GLY A 143 2.14 -0.42 -4.27
C GLY A 143 3.40 0.07 -4.97
N HIS A 144 3.30 1.16 -5.73
CA HIS A 144 4.39 1.94 -6.35
C HIS A 144 5.23 1.21 -7.41
N VAL A 145 5.63 -0.01 -7.14
CA VAL A 145 6.63 -0.75 -7.93
C VAL A 145 6.08 -1.34 -9.23
N HIS A 146 4.76 -1.42 -9.36
CA HIS A 146 4.08 -2.06 -10.49
C HIS A 146 4.64 -3.47 -10.81
N GLN A 147 5.03 -4.20 -9.76
CA GLN A 147 5.64 -5.53 -9.85
C GLN A 147 5.10 -6.44 -8.75
N GLU A 148 5.12 -7.73 -9.00
CA GLU A 148 4.97 -8.69 -7.95
C GLU A 148 6.22 -8.72 -7.06
N TYR A 149 6.01 -8.67 -5.77
CA TYR A 149 7.02 -8.95 -4.76
C TYR A 149 6.40 -9.83 -3.65
N ASP A 150 7.14 -10.82 -3.17
CA ASP A 150 6.71 -11.67 -2.08
C ASP A 150 7.94 -12.26 -1.39
N ALA A 151 8.22 -11.81 -0.19
CA ALA A 151 9.34 -12.27 0.61
C ALA A 151 9.03 -12.17 2.10
N GLU A 152 9.83 -12.84 2.91
CA GLU A 152 9.77 -12.73 4.37
C GLU A 152 10.97 -11.94 4.90
N HIS A 153 10.71 -11.01 5.81
CA HIS A 153 11.72 -10.27 6.54
C HIS A 153 11.45 -10.37 8.05
N LYS A 154 12.29 -11.07 8.77
CA LYS A 154 12.19 -11.26 10.24
C LYS A 154 10.79 -11.71 10.71
N GLY A 155 10.19 -12.65 10.01
CA GLY A 155 8.87 -13.20 10.34
C GLY A 155 7.67 -12.34 9.88
N ILE A 156 7.93 -11.23 9.18
CA ILE A 156 6.91 -10.39 8.52
C ILE A 156 6.94 -10.68 7.02
N ARG A 157 5.80 -11.08 6.44
CA ARG A 157 5.68 -11.21 4.99
C ARG A 157 5.57 -9.83 4.36
N ILE A 158 6.35 -9.56 3.35
CA ILE A 158 6.39 -8.29 2.62
C ILE A 158 5.88 -8.56 1.20
N ILE A 159 4.80 -7.92 0.79
CA ILE A 159 4.21 -8.14 -0.53
C ILE A 159 4.06 -6.83 -1.32
N GLY A 160 4.49 -6.87 -2.58
CA GLY A 160 4.23 -5.84 -3.58
C GLY A 160 3.18 -6.33 -4.58
N THR A 161 2.34 -5.42 -5.05
CA THR A 161 1.26 -5.74 -5.98
C THR A 161 1.51 -5.06 -7.33
N PRO A 162 1.36 -5.78 -8.45
CA PRO A 162 1.34 -5.18 -9.78
C PRO A 162 0.26 -4.10 -9.91
N SER A 163 0.44 -3.20 -10.84
CA SER A 163 -0.50 -2.10 -11.09
C SER A 163 -1.79 -2.58 -11.80
N THR A 164 -2.88 -1.89 -11.54
CA THR A 164 -4.12 -2.01 -12.33
C THR A 164 -4.06 -1.24 -13.65
N CYS A 165 -2.89 -0.70 -14.03
CA CYS A 165 -2.65 0.01 -15.27
C CYS A 165 -1.51 -0.65 -16.06
N ARG A 166 -0.27 -0.25 -15.82
CA ARG A 166 0.93 -0.74 -16.53
C ARG A 166 1.91 -1.32 -15.54
N GLN A 167 2.71 -2.30 -16.00
CA GLN A 167 3.77 -2.89 -15.20
C GLN A 167 5.13 -2.27 -15.54
N PHE A 168 6.05 -2.28 -14.57
CA PHE A 168 7.43 -1.89 -14.79
C PHE A 168 8.31 -3.12 -14.97
N GLN A 169 9.30 -3.01 -15.90
CA GLN A 169 10.21 -4.12 -16.19
C GLN A 169 11.11 -4.40 -14.98
N ARG A 170 11.11 -5.66 -14.52
CA ARG A 170 11.92 -6.10 -13.39
C ARG A 170 13.42 -6.05 -13.71
N GLY A 171 14.21 -5.61 -12.73
CA GLY A 171 15.66 -5.60 -12.82
C GLY A 171 16.24 -4.61 -13.85
N SER A 172 15.42 -3.68 -14.35
CA SER A 172 15.88 -2.63 -15.25
C SER A 172 16.67 -1.55 -14.50
N ASP A 173 17.80 -1.12 -15.04
CA ASP A 173 18.58 -0.02 -14.48
C ASP A 173 17.92 1.34 -14.73
N ASP A 174 17.21 1.48 -15.85
CA ASP A 174 16.48 2.67 -16.26
C ASP A 174 14.96 2.39 -16.26
N PHE A 175 14.15 3.45 -16.30
CA PHE A 175 12.71 3.32 -16.42
C PHE A 175 12.32 2.52 -17.68
N ALA A 176 11.61 1.42 -17.49
CA ALA A 176 11.10 0.60 -18.59
C ALA A 176 9.75 -0.01 -18.21
N VAL A 177 8.86 -0.10 -19.19
CA VAL A 177 7.53 -0.68 -19.07
C VAL A 177 7.57 -2.15 -19.51
N ASP A 178 6.88 -3.01 -18.79
CA ASP A 178 6.66 -4.42 -19.11
C ASP A 178 5.36 -4.58 -19.93
N GLU A 179 5.27 -5.65 -20.71
CA GLU A 179 4.08 -5.97 -21.53
C GLU A 179 2.99 -6.73 -20.76
N ASN A 180 3.24 -7.09 -19.49
CA ASN A 180 2.25 -7.77 -18.67
C ASN A 180 0.98 -6.93 -18.49
N PRO A 181 -0.22 -7.57 -18.50
CA PRO A 181 -1.48 -6.87 -18.37
C PRO A 181 -1.67 -6.25 -16.97
N PRO A 182 -2.71 -5.42 -16.78
CA PRO A 182 -3.15 -4.98 -15.46
C PRO A 182 -3.40 -6.15 -14.52
N ALA A 183 -3.15 -5.96 -13.23
CA ALA A 183 -3.43 -6.99 -12.24
C ALA A 183 -3.89 -6.42 -10.90
N TYR A 184 -4.48 -7.28 -10.08
CA TYR A 184 -4.76 -7.03 -8.67
C TYR A 184 -4.44 -8.27 -7.86
N ARG A 185 -4.32 -8.08 -6.54
CA ARG A 185 -4.03 -9.16 -5.61
C ARG A 185 -5.24 -9.48 -4.75
N ARG A 186 -5.58 -10.76 -4.64
CA ARG A 186 -6.49 -11.27 -3.62
C ARG A 186 -5.68 -11.67 -2.39
N LEU A 187 -6.20 -11.31 -1.22
CA LEU A 187 -5.65 -11.71 0.07
C LEU A 187 -6.73 -12.39 0.89
N GLU A 188 -6.40 -13.54 1.44
CA GLU A 188 -7.21 -14.23 2.45
C GLU A 188 -6.40 -14.27 3.75
N LEU A 189 -6.91 -13.58 4.77
CA LEU A 189 -6.29 -13.43 6.08
C LEU A 189 -7.02 -14.36 7.04
N LEU A 190 -6.36 -15.44 7.48
CA LEU A 190 -6.98 -16.48 8.29
C LEU A 190 -6.85 -16.17 9.79
N ALA A 191 -7.75 -16.73 10.60
CA ALA A 191 -7.81 -16.47 12.05
C ALA A 191 -6.56 -16.97 12.81
N ASP A 192 -5.80 -17.91 12.25
CA ASP A 192 -4.55 -18.41 12.80
C ASP A 192 -3.32 -17.56 12.43
N GLY A 193 -3.52 -16.49 11.64
CA GLY A 193 -2.47 -15.61 11.17
C GLY A 193 -1.83 -16.02 9.84
N SER A 194 -2.25 -17.13 9.24
CA SER A 194 -1.79 -17.52 7.91
C SER A 194 -2.39 -16.62 6.83
N ILE A 195 -1.65 -16.44 5.74
CA ILE A 195 -1.96 -15.51 4.65
C ILE A 195 -1.89 -16.25 3.34
N HIS A 196 -3.05 -16.38 2.67
CA HIS A 196 -3.10 -16.86 1.29
C HIS A 196 -3.20 -15.67 0.35
N THR A 197 -2.49 -15.74 -0.76
CA THR A 197 -2.47 -14.66 -1.75
C THR A 197 -2.43 -15.21 -3.16
N GLU A 198 -3.15 -14.52 -4.05
CA GLU A 198 -3.22 -14.82 -5.47
C GLU A 198 -3.16 -13.52 -6.27
N LEU A 199 -2.34 -13.49 -7.33
CA LEU A 199 -2.38 -12.44 -8.34
C LEU A 199 -3.39 -12.80 -9.42
N VAL A 200 -4.25 -11.86 -9.73
CA VAL A 200 -5.23 -11.98 -10.82
C VAL A 200 -4.85 -10.99 -11.92
N TRP A 201 -4.37 -11.54 -13.02
CA TRP A 201 -4.05 -10.78 -14.24
C TRP A 201 -5.33 -10.59 -15.06
N VAL A 202 -5.57 -9.35 -15.50
CA VAL A 202 -6.77 -9.00 -16.26
C VAL A 202 -6.42 -9.09 -17.75
N SER A 203 -6.84 -10.17 -18.41
CA SER A 203 -6.81 -10.28 -19.88
C SER A 203 -8.02 -9.59 -20.48
N GLU A 204 -7.83 -8.94 -21.64
CA GLU A 204 -8.92 -8.43 -22.48
C GLU A 204 -9.88 -9.55 -22.94
#